data_7f49be40fa29a385c6b21a73ae27757c
#
_entry.id   7f49be40fa29a385c6b21a73ae27757c
#
_cell.length_a   1.000
_cell.length_b   1.000
_cell.length_c   1.000
_cell.angle_alpha   90.00
_cell.angle_beta   90.00
_cell.angle_gamma   90.00
#
_symmetry.space_group_name_H-M   'P 1'
#
loop_
_entity.id
_entity.type
_entity.pdbx_description
1 polymer ?
#
loop_
_entity_poly.entity_id
_entity_poly.type
_entity_poly.pdbx_seq_one_letter_code
_entity_poly.pdbx_strand_id
1 'polypeptide(L)'
;MTHVLQPQATFPRSASSRDARSHATSHAAAHISIAHLHFAHPSQPPLFADLSAVFSAPLTGLIGDNGCGKTTLMRLILGDLAPSSGSLAAPEHMAYLPQDMGLNRNQTLAELCGISEILRALQAVESGEYSPELYEIIGDSWDVEERTLAALATYGFTPAALVNRDDPQAVRALFARNMSSFSGGEAVIAALASLLCSDPEFILLDEPTNNLDSSAKAQLFTALEALPCPALIISHDRDLLERVNVIAELHADRQGLAHLRLFEGNYSTYRQALETEQQAAQRRVSEAKNRVRSAHREWVHAQEIISKNMAQVWKDDQPDTILALTKDASRQAAAKLRVLRIGKQEQAQEEYQNAQDEVRVQEKIYAELSQQPLPAGRKVLELHRV
;
A
#
# COMPACT_ATOMS: atom_id res chain seq x y z
N MET A 1 -26.96 -7.22 -3.76
CA MET A 1 -26.66 -8.57 -4.28
C MET A 1 -25.19 -8.53 -4.66
N THR A 2 -24.37 -9.05 -3.79
CA THR A 2 -22.90 -8.99 -3.88
C THR A 2 -22.44 -10.18 -4.71
N HIS A 3 -22.07 -9.95 -5.97
CA HIS A 3 -21.35 -10.96 -6.75
C HIS A 3 -19.92 -11.03 -6.22
N VAL A 4 -19.66 -12.01 -5.35
CA VAL A 4 -18.33 -12.45 -5.00
C VAL A 4 -17.79 -13.22 -6.20
N LEU A 5 -16.86 -12.65 -6.94
CA LEU A 5 -16.07 -13.38 -7.94
C LEU A 5 -15.26 -14.44 -7.22
N GLN A 6 -15.71 -15.67 -7.29
CA GLN A 6 -14.91 -16.84 -6.94
C GLN A 6 -13.73 -16.93 -7.92
N PRO A 7 -12.50 -17.23 -7.47
CA PRO A 7 -11.42 -17.56 -8.36
C PRO A 7 -11.78 -18.86 -9.11
N GLN A 8 -12.27 -18.74 -10.33
CA GLN A 8 -12.33 -19.87 -11.24
C GLN A 8 -10.97 -20.00 -11.89
N ALA A 9 -10.09 -20.79 -11.28
CA ALA A 9 -8.90 -21.29 -11.94
C ALA A 9 -9.35 -22.21 -13.07
N THR A 10 -9.53 -21.68 -14.26
CA THR A 10 -9.66 -22.49 -15.47
C THR A 10 -8.27 -22.94 -15.86
N PHE A 11 -7.93 -24.20 -15.55
CA PHE A 11 -6.72 -24.81 -16.10
C PHE A 11 -6.77 -24.73 -17.64
N PRO A 12 -5.69 -24.29 -18.32
CA PRO A 12 -5.66 -24.25 -19.76
C PRO A 12 -5.94 -25.67 -20.31
N ARG A 13 -6.96 -25.79 -21.16
CA ARG A 13 -7.26 -26.99 -21.88
C ARG A 13 -5.99 -27.39 -22.68
N SER A 14 -5.55 -28.64 -22.56
CA SER A 14 -4.34 -29.23 -23.11
C SER A 14 -3.88 -28.58 -24.41
N ALA A 15 -2.78 -27.83 -24.38
CA ALA A 15 -1.96 -27.62 -25.56
C ALA A 15 -1.26 -28.94 -25.87
N SER A 16 -1.52 -29.50 -27.04
CA SER A 16 -0.89 -30.73 -27.52
C SER A 16 0.64 -30.61 -27.45
N SER A 17 1.30 -31.66 -27.04
CA SER A 17 2.72 -31.84 -26.77
C SER A 17 3.71 -31.45 -27.89
N ARG A 18 3.36 -30.56 -28.81
CA ARG A 18 4.23 -30.08 -29.89
C ARG A 18 4.70 -28.64 -29.80
N ASP A 19 4.16 -27.82 -28.91
CA ASP A 19 4.48 -26.38 -28.83
C ASP A 19 5.29 -25.95 -27.59
N ALA A 20 5.87 -26.90 -26.86
CA ALA A 20 6.69 -26.60 -25.67
C ALA A 20 8.04 -25.91 -25.98
N ARG A 21 8.30 -25.47 -27.21
CA ARG A 21 9.57 -24.82 -27.62
C ARG A 21 9.44 -23.42 -28.22
N SER A 22 8.28 -22.81 -28.26
CA SER A 22 8.11 -21.48 -28.89
C SER A 22 7.52 -20.38 -28.02
N HIS A 23 7.32 -20.55 -26.72
CA HIS A 23 6.86 -19.46 -25.82
C HIS A 23 7.98 -18.73 -25.11
N ALA A 24 9.19 -18.70 -25.70
CA ALA A 24 10.16 -17.65 -25.40
C ALA A 24 9.86 -16.37 -26.20
N THR A 25 8.60 -15.99 -26.30
CA THR A 25 8.22 -14.66 -26.79
C THR A 25 8.28 -13.70 -25.61
N SER A 26 9.23 -12.76 -25.70
CA SER A 26 9.30 -11.46 -25.02
C SER A 26 7.98 -11.13 -24.28
N HIS A 27 7.85 -11.56 -23.01
CA HIS A 27 6.93 -10.90 -22.09
C HIS A 27 7.47 -9.48 -21.90
N ALA A 28 6.94 -8.52 -22.63
CA ALA A 28 6.98 -7.14 -22.17
C ALA A 28 6.46 -7.22 -20.73
N ALA A 29 7.33 -6.91 -19.75
CA ALA A 29 7.03 -7.15 -18.34
C ALA A 29 5.63 -6.62 -18.03
N ALA A 30 4.73 -7.52 -17.63
CA ALA A 30 3.36 -7.19 -17.32
C ALA A 30 3.39 -6.08 -16.24
N HIS A 31 2.60 -5.06 -16.41
CA HIS A 31 2.57 -3.91 -15.51
C HIS A 31 1.16 -3.37 -15.37
N ILE A 32 0.91 -2.71 -14.24
CA ILE A 32 -0.30 -1.94 -14.02
C ILE A 32 0.05 -0.48 -14.20
N SER A 33 -0.68 0.23 -15.07
CA SER A 33 -0.51 1.65 -15.33
C SER A 33 -1.76 2.43 -14.93
N ILE A 34 -1.58 3.43 -14.11
CA ILE A 34 -2.62 4.34 -13.62
C ILE A 34 -2.25 5.75 -14.08
N ALA A 35 -3.15 6.43 -14.77
CA ALA A 35 -2.92 7.80 -15.23
C ALA A 35 -4.11 8.70 -14.91
N HIS A 36 -3.83 9.77 -14.15
CA HIS A 36 -4.79 10.79 -13.77
C HIS A 36 -6.09 10.24 -13.16
N LEU A 37 -5.97 9.21 -12.32
CA LEU A 37 -7.10 8.51 -11.73
C LEU A 37 -7.81 9.40 -10.71
N HIS A 38 -9.11 9.57 -10.91
CA HIS A 38 -10.02 10.19 -9.95
C HIS A 38 -11.04 9.17 -9.46
N PHE A 39 -11.30 9.17 -8.17
CA PHE A 39 -12.31 8.29 -7.58
C PHE A 39 -12.90 8.91 -6.31
N ALA A 40 -14.23 8.79 -6.16
CA ALA A 40 -14.95 9.10 -4.95
C ALA A 40 -16.00 8.00 -4.68
N HIS A 41 -16.19 7.63 -3.44
CA HIS A 41 -17.34 6.79 -3.07
C HIS A 41 -18.64 7.59 -3.18
N PRO A 42 -19.78 6.95 -3.43
CA PRO A 42 -21.08 7.62 -3.48
C PRO A 42 -21.31 8.48 -2.24
N SER A 43 -21.62 9.76 -2.46
CA SER A 43 -21.90 10.75 -1.40
C SER A 43 -20.72 11.04 -0.46
N GLN A 44 -19.48 10.73 -0.86
CA GLN A 44 -18.26 11.05 -0.08
C GLN A 44 -17.36 12.02 -0.85
N PRO A 45 -16.45 12.73 -0.17
CA PRO A 45 -15.45 13.54 -0.83
C PRO A 45 -14.53 12.67 -1.70
N PRO A 46 -13.82 13.27 -2.68
CA PRO A 46 -12.86 12.54 -3.50
C PRO A 46 -11.80 11.84 -2.63
N LEU A 47 -11.59 10.54 -2.90
CA LEU A 47 -10.52 9.76 -2.27
C LEU A 47 -9.23 9.88 -3.07
N PHE A 48 -9.34 9.78 -4.40
CA PHE A 48 -8.23 9.98 -5.33
C PHE A 48 -8.56 11.16 -6.25
N ALA A 49 -7.60 12.07 -6.39
CA ALA A 49 -7.64 13.14 -7.38
C ALA A 49 -6.27 13.22 -8.05
N ASP A 50 -6.22 12.88 -9.35
CA ASP A 50 -4.98 12.90 -10.15
C ASP A 50 -3.90 11.89 -9.70
N LEU A 51 -4.30 10.67 -9.29
CA LEU A 51 -3.37 9.63 -8.89
C LEU A 51 -2.77 8.98 -10.15
N SER A 52 -1.43 8.96 -10.24
CA SER A 52 -0.71 8.37 -11.36
C SER A 52 0.43 7.49 -10.84
N ALA A 53 0.56 6.27 -11.37
CA ALA A 53 1.62 5.32 -10.99
C ALA A 53 1.77 4.21 -12.03
N VAL A 54 2.95 3.58 -12.03
CA VAL A 54 3.22 2.36 -12.80
C VAL A 54 3.81 1.32 -11.85
N PHE A 55 3.19 0.14 -11.80
CA PHE A 55 3.68 -1.01 -11.02
C PHE A 55 4.23 -2.04 -11.99
N SER A 56 5.55 -2.12 -12.09
CA SER A 56 6.28 -3.03 -13.00
C SER A 56 7.41 -3.78 -12.31
N ALA A 57 7.70 -3.45 -11.05
CA ALA A 57 8.76 -4.12 -10.29
C ALA A 57 8.34 -5.57 -9.93
N PRO A 58 9.29 -6.50 -9.80
CA PRO A 58 8.98 -7.88 -9.41
C PRO A 58 8.13 -7.97 -8.14
N LEU A 59 8.52 -7.25 -7.09
CA LEU A 59 7.74 -7.14 -5.85
C LEU A 59 7.57 -5.67 -5.47
N THR A 60 6.32 -5.20 -5.40
CA THR A 60 5.98 -3.87 -4.89
C THR A 60 5.18 -3.99 -3.59
N GLY A 61 5.67 -3.36 -2.53
CA GLY A 61 4.95 -3.29 -1.25
C GLY A 61 4.08 -2.02 -1.17
N LEU A 62 2.77 -2.15 -1.08
CA LEU A 62 1.86 -1.03 -0.89
C LEU A 62 1.61 -0.81 0.61
N ILE A 63 2.09 0.31 1.11
CA ILE A 63 1.95 0.72 2.50
C ILE A 63 1.10 1.99 2.62
N GLY A 64 0.60 2.26 3.81
CA GLY A 64 -0.16 3.46 4.12
C GLY A 64 -1.05 3.26 5.33
N ASP A 65 -1.56 4.36 5.88
CA ASP A 65 -2.42 4.34 7.06
C ASP A 65 -3.75 3.62 6.81
N ASN A 66 -4.41 3.20 7.89
CA ASN A 66 -5.73 2.59 7.77
C ASN A 66 -6.73 3.63 7.25
N GLY A 67 -7.52 3.23 6.25
CA GLY A 67 -8.50 4.12 5.63
C GLY A 67 -7.96 5.03 4.52
N CYS A 68 -6.66 5.05 4.21
CA CYS A 68 -6.11 5.87 3.12
C CYS A 68 -6.48 5.39 1.71
N GLY A 69 -7.19 4.26 1.58
CA GLY A 69 -7.70 3.79 0.27
C GLY A 69 -6.96 2.61 -0.36
N LYS A 70 -6.07 1.90 0.36
CA LYS A 70 -5.33 0.72 -0.19
C LYS A 70 -6.26 -0.31 -0.82
N THR A 71 -7.27 -0.77 -0.07
CA THR A 71 -8.25 -1.75 -0.57
C THR A 71 -9.10 -1.17 -1.70
N THR A 72 -9.41 0.12 -1.67
CA THR A 72 -10.13 0.79 -2.77
C THR A 72 -9.29 0.80 -4.04
N LEU A 73 -8.00 1.09 -3.94
CA LEU A 73 -7.06 1.04 -5.07
C LEU A 73 -6.98 -0.38 -5.66
N MET A 74 -6.87 -1.41 -4.81
CA MET A 74 -6.90 -2.80 -5.25
C MET A 74 -8.19 -3.14 -6.01
N ARG A 75 -9.34 -2.72 -5.50
CA ARG A 75 -10.65 -2.98 -6.15
C ARG A 75 -10.81 -2.24 -7.47
N LEU A 76 -10.22 -1.05 -7.61
CA LEU A 76 -10.14 -0.34 -8.88
C LEU A 76 -9.26 -1.09 -9.88
N ILE A 77 -8.10 -1.61 -9.45
CA ILE A 77 -7.19 -2.42 -10.28
C ILE A 77 -7.89 -3.71 -10.73
N LEU A 78 -8.64 -4.37 -9.85
CA LEU A 78 -9.41 -5.58 -10.16
C LEU A 78 -10.63 -5.32 -11.06
N GLY A 79 -11.00 -4.05 -11.27
CA GLY A 79 -12.20 -3.69 -12.02
C GLY A 79 -13.52 -3.82 -11.25
N ASP A 80 -13.47 -4.12 -9.93
CA ASP A 80 -14.66 -4.16 -9.06
C ASP A 80 -15.28 -2.76 -8.87
N LEU A 81 -14.48 -1.72 -9.02
CA LEU A 81 -14.88 -0.33 -8.99
C LEU A 81 -14.45 0.36 -10.27
N ALA A 82 -15.30 1.26 -10.78
CA ALA A 82 -14.96 2.07 -11.93
C ALA A 82 -14.41 3.44 -11.48
N PRO A 83 -13.30 3.95 -12.07
CA PRO A 83 -12.83 5.28 -11.79
C PRO A 83 -13.83 6.34 -12.26
N SER A 84 -13.88 7.48 -11.55
CA SER A 84 -14.73 8.63 -11.96
C SER A 84 -14.19 9.31 -13.21
N SER A 85 -12.85 9.36 -13.35
CA SER A 85 -12.14 9.81 -14.57
C SER A 85 -10.69 9.32 -14.51
N GLY A 86 -9.93 9.52 -15.60
CA GLY A 86 -8.58 8.98 -15.76
C GLY A 86 -8.59 7.63 -16.46
N SER A 87 -7.45 6.96 -16.47
CA SER A 87 -7.32 5.63 -17.07
C SER A 87 -6.54 4.69 -16.15
N LEU A 88 -6.94 3.43 -16.18
CA LEU A 88 -6.29 2.32 -15.51
C LEU A 88 -6.14 1.20 -16.54
N ALA A 89 -4.91 0.77 -16.78
CA ALA A 89 -4.60 -0.38 -17.61
C ALA A 89 -3.92 -1.44 -16.74
N ALA A 90 -4.47 -2.65 -16.79
CA ALA A 90 -3.96 -3.81 -16.06
C ALA A 90 -3.97 -5.04 -16.99
N PRO A 91 -3.13 -6.06 -16.73
CA PRO A 91 -3.16 -7.31 -17.47
C PRO A 91 -4.52 -8.00 -17.40
N GLU A 92 -4.87 -8.78 -18.41
CA GLU A 92 -6.13 -9.52 -18.45
C GLU A 92 -6.15 -10.69 -17.45
N HIS A 93 -4.99 -11.34 -17.27
CA HIS A 93 -4.84 -12.50 -16.38
C HIS A 93 -4.16 -12.09 -15.09
N MET A 94 -4.95 -11.62 -14.12
CA MET A 94 -4.47 -11.29 -12.78
C MET A 94 -4.99 -12.28 -11.75
N ALA A 95 -4.13 -12.64 -10.79
CA ALA A 95 -4.52 -13.38 -9.60
C ALA A 95 -4.65 -12.45 -8.40
N TYR A 96 -5.61 -12.71 -7.53
CA TYR A 96 -5.84 -11.93 -6.31
C TYR A 96 -6.00 -12.83 -5.08
N LEU A 97 -5.21 -12.55 -4.06
CA LEU A 97 -5.32 -13.16 -2.73
C LEU A 97 -5.87 -12.11 -1.76
N PRO A 98 -7.14 -12.20 -1.33
CA PRO A 98 -7.73 -11.26 -0.40
C PRO A 98 -7.23 -11.44 1.04
N GLN A 99 -7.32 -10.40 1.85
CA GLN A 99 -6.91 -10.38 3.27
C GLN A 99 -7.64 -11.44 4.10
N ASP A 100 -8.95 -11.42 4.09
CA ASP A 100 -9.73 -12.56 4.53
C ASP A 100 -9.71 -13.53 3.37
N MET A 101 -8.87 -14.54 3.48
CA MET A 101 -8.73 -15.50 2.38
C MET A 101 -10.05 -16.10 1.96
N GLY A 102 -11.16 -15.45 2.35
CA GLY A 102 -12.53 -15.83 2.01
C GLY A 102 -12.69 -17.33 1.96
N LEU A 103 -11.70 -18.00 2.63
CA LEU A 103 -11.67 -19.42 2.72
C LEU A 103 -12.99 -19.72 3.42
N ASN A 104 -13.98 -19.86 2.57
CA ASN A 104 -15.14 -20.58 2.99
C ASN A 104 -14.51 -21.75 3.76
N ARG A 105 -14.51 -21.66 5.09
CA ARG A 105 -13.76 -22.62 5.94
C ARG A 105 -14.12 -24.06 5.58
N ASN A 106 -15.19 -24.23 4.83
CA ASN A 106 -15.69 -25.47 4.29
C ASN A 106 -15.23 -25.76 2.84
N GLN A 107 -14.49 -24.83 2.17
CA GLN A 107 -13.94 -25.08 0.85
C GLN A 107 -12.84 -26.13 0.94
N THR A 108 -12.89 -27.11 0.05
CA THR A 108 -11.84 -28.14 -0.07
C THR A 108 -10.65 -27.65 -0.87
N LEU A 109 -9.50 -28.31 -0.75
CA LEU A 109 -8.33 -28.03 -1.57
C LEU A 109 -8.65 -28.23 -3.08
N ALA A 110 -9.47 -29.23 -3.41
CA ALA A 110 -9.93 -29.47 -4.78
C ALA A 110 -10.75 -28.30 -5.34
N GLU A 111 -11.63 -27.72 -4.53
CA GLU A 111 -12.40 -26.54 -4.91
C GLU A 111 -11.52 -25.29 -5.05
N LEU A 112 -10.53 -25.12 -4.17
CA LEU A 112 -9.57 -24.04 -4.25
C LEU A 112 -8.76 -24.12 -5.56
N CYS A 113 -8.35 -25.33 -5.95
CA CYS A 113 -7.62 -25.56 -7.22
C CYS A 113 -8.54 -25.61 -8.46
N GLY A 114 -9.87 -25.51 -8.30
CA GLY A 114 -10.81 -25.54 -9.43
C GLY A 114 -10.94 -26.90 -10.11
N ILE A 115 -10.52 -27.98 -9.46
CA ILE A 115 -10.51 -29.36 -10.05
C ILE A 115 -11.60 -30.27 -9.46
N SER A 116 -12.43 -29.78 -8.56
CA SER A 116 -13.41 -30.58 -7.81
C SER A 116 -14.43 -31.29 -8.71
N GLU A 117 -14.81 -30.68 -9.83
CA GLU A 117 -15.74 -31.26 -10.79
C GLU A 117 -15.11 -32.42 -11.56
N ILE A 118 -13.87 -32.25 -12.01
CA ILE A 118 -13.09 -33.28 -12.69
C ILE A 118 -12.83 -34.47 -11.77
N LEU A 119 -12.47 -34.22 -10.51
CA LEU A 119 -12.25 -35.29 -9.53
C LEU A 119 -13.51 -36.10 -9.25
N ARG A 120 -14.67 -35.44 -9.15
CA ARG A 120 -15.96 -36.13 -9.00
C ARG A 120 -16.29 -36.98 -10.21
N ALA A 121 -16.04 -36.49 -11.42
CA ALA A 121 -16.26 -37.25 -12.66
C ALA A 121 -15.32 -38.47 -12.76
N LEU A 122 -14.03 -38.33 -12.40
CA LEU A 122 -13.08 -39.43 -12.32
C LEU A 122 -13.55 -40.52 -11.34
N GLN A 123 -13.99 -40.13 -10.13
CA GLN A 123 -14.51 -41.06 -9.12
C GLN A 123 -15.77 -41.78 -9.61
N ALA A 124 -16.68 -41.12 -10.31
CA ALA A 124 -17.88 -41.71 -10.90
C ALA A 124 -17.51 -42.79 -11.93
N VAL A 125 -16.59 -42.48 -12.87
CA VAL A 125 -16.11 -43.43 -13.88
C VAL A 125 -15.43 -44.65 -13.24
N GLU A 126 -14.59 -44.47 -12.21
CA GLU A 126 -13.93 -45.54 -11.49
C GLU A 126 -14.92 -46.41 -10.69
N SER A 127 -16.01 -45.84 -10.22
CA SER A 127 -17.10 -46.61 -9.55
C SER A 127 -18.00 -47.38 -10.51
N GLY A 128 -17.74 -47.25 -11.84
CA GLY A 128 -18.46 -47.97 -12.89
C GLY A 128 -19.64 -47.20 -13.50
N GLU A 129 -19.70 -45.91 -13.27
CA GLU A 129 -20.68 -45.04 -13.93
C GLU A 129 -20.11 -44.51 -15.24
N TYR A 130 -20.78 -44.86 -16.37
CA TYR A 130 -20.33 -44.51 -17.70
C TYR A 130 -21.40 -43.63 -18.37
N SER A 131 -21.17 -42.32 -18.41
CA SER A 131 -22.01 -41.38 -19.17
C SER A 131 -21.15 -40.49 -20.06
N PRO A 132 -21.61 -40.07 -21.24
CA PRO A 132 -20.87 -39.17 -22.14
C PRO A 132 -20.49 -37.86 -21.44
N GLU A 133 -21.35 -37.33 -20.55
CA GLU A 133 -21.16 -36.09 -19.84
C GLU A 133 -19.93 -36.15 -18.90
N LEU A 134 -19.70 -37.31 -18.25
CA LEU A 134 -18.50 -37.52 -17.41
C LEU A 134 -17.22 -37.44 -18.22
N TYR A 135 -17.22 -38.02 -19.41
CA TYR A 135 -16.05 -37.99 -20.31
C TYR A 135 -15.81 -36.56 -20.86
N GLU A 136 -16.89 -35.81 -21.12
CA GLU A 136 -16.75 -34.39 -21.52
C GLU A 136 -16.16 -33.52 -20.39
N ILE A 137 -16.56 -33.75 -19.12
CA ILE A 137 -16.01 -33.07 -17.95
C ILE A 137 -14.53 -33.42 -17.78
N ILE A 138 -14.15 -34.68 -17.87
CA ILE A 138 -12.77 -35.12 -17.70
C ILE A 138 -11.91 -34.62 -18.86
N GLY A 139 -12.39 -34.74 -20.11
CA GLY A 139 -11.67 -34.38 -21.31
C GLY A 139 -10.28 -35.04 -21.33
N ASP A 140 -9.22 -34.24 -21.48
CA ASP A 140 -7.82 -34.70 -21.46
C ASP A 140 -7.19 -34.70 -20.05
N SER A 141 -7.99 -34.45 -18.99
CA SER A 141 -7.49 -34.21 -17.63
C SER A 141 -7.48 -35.46 -16.74
N TRP A 142 -7.15 -36.63 -17.30
CA TRP A 142 -7.07 -37.92 -16.59
C TRP A 142 -5.95 -37.92 -15.51
N ASP A 143 -4.92 -37.09 -15.68
CA ASP A 143 -3.77 -36.93 -14.80
C ASP A 143 -3.88 -35.68 -13.88
N VAL A 144 -5.08 -35.12 -13.71
CA VAL A 144 -5.29 -33.85 -13.02
C VAL A 144 -4.79 -33.88 -11.57
N GLU A 145 -4.92 -35.02 -10.88
CA GLU A 145 -4.46 -35.18 -9.49
C GLU A 145 -2.94 -35.00 -9.39
N GLU A 146 -2.18 -35.76 -10.21
CA GLU A 146 -0.71 -35.73 -10.21
C GLU A 146 -0.19 -34.36 -10.68
N ARG A 147 -0.74 -33.83 -11.74
CA ARG A 147 -0.34 -32.54 -12.32
C ARG A 147 -0.58 -31.40 -11.37
N THR A 148 -1.76 -31.36 -10.72
CA THR A 148 -2.08 -30.32 -9.75
C THR A 148 -1.19 -30.42 -8.51
N LEU A 149 -0.95 -31.64 -8.01
CA LEU A 149 -0.06 -31.85 -6.87
C LEU A 149 1.39 -31.43 -7.18
N ALA A 150 1.88 -31.77 -8.38
CA ALA A 150 3.22 -31.37 -8.82
C ALA A 150 3.34 -29.84 -8.95
N ALA A 151 2.31 -29.18 -9.50
CA ALA A 151 2.25 -27.73 -9.60
C ALA A 151 2.23 -27.05 -8.21
N LEU A 152 1.39 -27.52 -7.29
CA LEU A 152 1.35 -27.04 -5.92
C LEU A 152 2.70 -27.19 -5.21
N ALA A 153 3.37 -28.34 -5.41
CA ALA A 153 4.69 -28.59 -4.83
C ALA A 153 5.77 -27.67 -5.40
N THR A 154 5.69 -27.32 -6.69
CA THR A 154 6.61 -26.37 -7.34
C THR A 154 6.58 -25.01 -6.65
N TYR A 155 5.41 -24.59 -6.18
CA TYR A 155 5.22 -23.32 -5.47
C TYR A 155 5.28 -23.43 -3.94
N GLY A 156 5.87 -24.53 -3.44
CA GLY A 156 6.20 -24.69 -2.02
C GLY A 156 5.12 -25.33 -1.16
N PHE A 157 3.98 -25.74 -1.72
CA PHE A 157 2.97 -26.48 -0.96
C PHE A 157 3.37 -27.96 -0.84
N THR A 158 3.98 -28.30 0.30
CA THR A 158 4.40 -29.65 0.64
C THR A 158 3.81 -30.07 1.98
N PRO A 159 2.51 -30.42 2.04
CA PRO A 159 1.86 -30.73 3.30
C PRO A 159 2.48 -31.95 3.96
N ALA A 160 2.79 -31.84 5.25
CA ALA A 160 3.38 -32.94 6.03
C ALA A 160 2.51 -34.21 6.07
N ALA A 161 1.20 -34.04 5.81
CA ALA A 161 0.26 -35.17 5.74
C ALA A 161 0.41 -36.03 4.48
N LEU A 162 1.13 -35.56 3.46
CA LEU A 162 1.36 -36.32 2.22
C LEU A 162 2.66 -37.14 2.34
N VAL A 163 2.62 -38.19 3.15
CA VAL A 163 3.77 -39.09 3.39
C VAL A 163 4.05 -39.95 2.15
N ASN A 164 3.04 -40.27 1.34
CA ASN A 164 3.16 -41.10 0.15
C ASN A 164 2.45 -40.46 -1.06
N ARG A 165 3.23 -39.88 -1.95
CA ARG A 165 2.71 -39.25 -3.18
C ARG A 165 2.25 -40.25 -4.22
N ASP A 166 2.71 -41.51 -4.12
CA ASP A 166 2.39 -42.58 -5.03
C ASP A 166 1.11 -43.33 -4.66
N ASP A 167 0.48 -42.96 -3.53
CA ASP A 167 -0.79 -43.52 -3.09
C ASP A 167 -1.96 -42.65 -3.57
N PRO A 168 -2.75 -43.09 -4.57
CA PRO A 168 -3.87 -42.32 -5.11
C PRO A 168 -4.93 -42.01 -4.04
N GLN A 169 -5.11 -42.88 -3.03
CA GLN A 169 -6.08 -42.66 -1.96
C GLN A 169 -5.61 -41.52 -1.03
N ALA A 170 -4.32 -41.45 -0.72
CA ALA A 170 -3.75 -40.37 0.08
C ALA A 170 -3.84 -39.02 -0.64
N VAL A 171 -3.60 -38.98 -1.97
CA VAL A 171 -3.72 -37.79 -2.80
C VAL A 171 -5.17 -37.29 -2.82
N ARG A 172 -6.15 -38.16 -3.04
CA ARG A 172 -7.57 -37.81 -3.01
C ARG A 172 -8.03 -37.33 -1.66
N ALA A 173 -7.60 -38.00 -0.59
CA ALA A 173 -7.88 -37.59 0.76
C ALA A 173 -7.32 -36.18 1.05
N LEU A 174 -6.16 -35.81 0.50
CA LEU A 174 -5.60 -34.47 0.59
C LEU A 174 -6.49 -33.45 -0.12
N PHE A 175 -6.88 -33.70 -1.38
CA PHE A 175 -7.74 -32.79 -2.13
C PHE A 175 -9.15 -32.63 -1.53
N ALA A 176 -9.64 -33.65 -0.85
CA ALA A 176 -10.93 -33.62 -0.13
C ALA A 176 -10.86 -32.89 1.23
N ARG A 177 -9.66 -32.54 1.73
CA ARG A 177 -9.51 -31.81 3.00
C ARG A 177 -10.07 -30.40 2.89
N ASN A 178 -10.80 -29.98 3.91
CA ASN A 178 -11.24 -28.60 4.04
C ASN A 178 -10.04 -27.68 4.35
N MET A 179 -10.04 -26.47 3.79
CA MET A 179 -8.99 -25.49 4.03
C MET A 179 -8.84 -25.12 5.50
N SER A 180 -9.91 -25.21 6.29
CA SER A 180 -9.88 -25.03 7.75
C SER A 180 -9.07 -26.08 8.52
N SER A 181 -8.74 -27.21 7.91
CA SER A 181 -7.96 -28.28 8.53
C SER A 181 -6.44 -28.12 8.33
N PHE A 182 -6.02 -27.16 7.50
CA PHE A 182 -4.64 -26.79 7.32
C PHE A 182 -4.23 -25.74 8.37
N SER A 183 -2.96 -25.69 8.70
CA SER A 183 -2.41 -24.55 9.46
C SER A 183 -2.56 -23.27 8.64
N GLY A 184 -2.55 -22.11 9.31
CA GLY A 184 -2.66 -20.82 8.62
C GLY A 184 -1.62 -20.68 7.51
N GLY A 185 -0.38 -21.11 7.76
CA GLY A 185 0.69 -21.08 6.77
C GLY A 185 0.46 -22.01 5.59
N GLU A 186 0.09 -23.28 5.83
CA GLU A 186 -0.23 -24.22 4.76
C GLU A 186 -1.37 -23.71 3.88
N ALA A 187 -2.40 -23.10 4.51
CA ALA A 187 -3.54 -22.56 3.77
C ALA A 187 -3.14 -21.39 2.85
N VAL A 188 -2.27 -20.47 3.33
CA VAL A 188 -1.76 -19.34 2.50
C VAL A 188 -0.91 -19.85 1.34
N ILE A 189 0.02 -20.79 1.61
CA ILE A 189 0.87 -21.36 0.56
C ILE A 189 0.03 -22.15 -0.44
N ALA A 190 -0.96 -22.93 0.00
CA ALA A 190 -1.87 -23.63 -0.89
C ALA A 190 -2.66 -22.67 -1.79
N ALA A 191 -3.17 -21.57 -1.22
CA ALA A 191 -3.90 -20.56 -1.96
C ALA A 191 -2.99 -19.85 -2.99
N LEU A 192 -1.78 -19.44 -2.57
CA LEU A 192 -0.81 -18.83 -3.50
C LEU A 192 -0.42 -19.80 -4.61
N ALA A 193 -0.09 -21.04 -4.28
CA ALA A 193 0.26 -22.06 -5.25
C ALA A 193 -0.89 -22.34 -6.23
N SER A 194 -2.14 -22.40 -5.74
CA SER A 194 -3.32 -22.55 -6.59
C SER A 194 -3.49 -21.38 -7.58
N LEU A 195 -3.30 -20.15 -7.11
CA LEU A 195 -3.36 -18.95 -7.97
C LEU A 195 -2.27 -19.00 -9.06
N LEU A 196 -1.05 -19.44 -8.71
CA LEU A 196 0.07 -19.55 -9.63
C LEU A 196 -0.13 -20.65 -10.70
N CYS A 197 -0.93 -21.67 -10.39
CA CYS A 197 -1.29 -22.71 -11.38
C CYS A 197 -2.11 -22.16 -12.56
N SER A 198 -2.74 -20.98 -12.44
CA SER A 198 -3.46 -20.32 -13.53
C SER A 198 -2.57 -19.48 -14.45
N ASP A 199 -1.24 -19.49 -14.24
CA ASP A 199 -0.24 -18.73 -15.01
C ASP A 199 -0.58 -17.22 -15.12
N PRO A 200 -0.74 -16.52 -13.98
CA PRO A 200 -1.11 -15.12 -13.99
C PRO A 200 0.03 -14.24 -14.50
N GLU A 201 -0.33 -13.16 -15.19
CA GLU A 201 0.62 -12.13 -15.63
C GLU A 201 0.99 -11.16 -14.51
N PHE A 202 0.11 -11.00 -13.50
CA PHE A 202 0.29 -10.12 -12.35
C PHE A 202 -0.46 -10.65 -11.13
N ILE A 203 0.11 -10.46 -9.93
CA ILE A 203 -0.50 -10.94 -8.68
C ILE A 203 -0.75 -9.76 -7.73
N LEU A 204 -1.93 -9.76 -7.14
CA LEU A 204 -2.33 -8.85 -6.08
C LEU A 204 -2.48 -9.64 -4.78
N LEU A 205 -1.81 -9.20 -3.71
CA LEU A 205 -1.86 -9.85 -2.40
C LEU A 205 -2.27 -8.82 -1.34
N ASP A 206 -3.32 -9.12 -0.57
CA ASP A 206 -3.79 -8.24 0.50
C ASP A 206 -3.50 -8.87 1.86
N GLU A 207 -2.51 -8.32 2.59
CA GLU A 207 -2.07 -8.73 3.93
C GLU A 207 -1.79 -10.26 4.06
N PRO A 208 -0.96 -10.86 3.18
CA PRO A 208 -0.76 -12.32 3.16
C PRO A 208 -0.02 -12.86 4.38
N THR A 209 0.59 -12.00 5.21
CA THR A 209 1.33 -12.37 6.42
C THR A 209 0.46 -12.43 7.67
N ASN A 210 -0.80 -12.02 7.59
CA ASN A 210 -1.70 -12.00 8.73
C ASN A 210 -1.94 -13.40 9.29
N ASN A 211 -1.86 -13.53 10.61
CA ASN A 211 -2.07 -14.77 11.35
C ASN A 211 -1.06 -15.90 11.04
N LEU A 212 0.08 -15.58 10.42
CA LEU A 212 1.16 -16.55 10.17
C LEU A 212 2.18 -16.55 11.31
N ASP A 213 2.64 -17.73 11.68
CA ASP A 213 3.81 -17.88 12.54
C ASP A 213 5.12 -17.61 11.77
N SER A 214 6.24 -17.58 12.46
CA SER A 214 7.55 -17.27 11.87
C SER A 214 7.98 -18.29 10.80
N SER A 215 7.62 -19.56 10.95
CA SER A 215 7.95 -20.62 9.99
C SER A 215 7.15 -20.45 8.70
N ALA A 216 5.85 -20.23 8.82
CA ALA A 216 4.96 -19.98 7.69
C ALA A 216 5.33 -18.68 6.93
N LYS A 217 5.70 -17.63 7.65
CA LYS A 217 6.23 -16.39 7.03
C LYS A 217 7.48 -16.66 6.20
N ALA A 218 8.44 -17.44 6.72
CA ALA A 218 9.65 -17.77 5.99
C ALA A 218 9.36 -18.53 4.69
N GLN A 219 8.41 -19.49 4.72
CA GLN A 219 7.96 -20.21 3.54
C GLN A 219 7.28 -19.28 2.52
N LEU A 220 6.37 -18.41 2.99
CA LEU A 220 5.72 -17.42 2.15
C LEU A 220 6.73 -16.49 1.49
N PHE A 221 7.72 -15.98 2.21
CA PHE A 221 8.75 -15.11 1.68
C PHE A 221 9.56 -15.80 0.56
N THR A 222 9.93 -17.06 0.78
CA THR A 222 10.61 -17.86 -0.26
C THR A 222 9.73 -18.01 -1.50
N ALA A 223 8.44 -18.28 -1.32
CA ALA A 223 7.50 -18.39 -2.44
C ALA A 223 7.33 -17.06 -3.19
N LEU A 224 7.25 -15.92 -2.47
CA LEU A 224 7.13 -14.60 -3.08
C LEU A 224 8.40 -14.18 -3.86
N GLU A 225 9.58 -14.53 -3.37
CA GLU A 225 10.86 -14.27 -4.07
C GLU A 225 10.99 -15.11 -5.35
N ALA A 226 10.29 -16.25 -5.43
CA ALA A 226 10.29 -17.15 -6.58
C ALA A 226 9.13 -16.91 -7.56
N LEU A 227 8.34 -15.83 -7.38
CA LEU A 227 7.20 -15.55 -8.26
C LEU A 227 7.64 -15.36 -9.71
N PRO A 228 6.94 -15.96 -10.68
CA PRO A 228 7.27 -15.86 -12.11
C PRO A 228 6.83 -14.53 -12.74
N CYS A 229 5.99 -13.76 -12.07
CA CYS A 229 5.39 -12.52 -12.55
C CYS A 229 5.43 -11.42 -11.47
N PRO A 230 5.26 -10.14 -11.85
CA PRO A 230 5.20 -9.04 -10.90
C PRO A 230 4.06 -9.16 -9.90
N ALA A 231 4.28 -8.64 -8.68
CA ALA A 231 3.27 -8.63 -7.63
C ALA A 231 3.17 -7.29 -6.91
N LEU A 232 1.94 -6.89 -6.55
CA LEU A 232 1.64 -5.78 -5.67
C LEU A 232 1.06 -6.34 -4.36
N ILE A 233 1.73 -6.05 -3.26
CA ILE A 233 1.45 -6.63 -1.95
C ILE A 233 1.09 -5.54 -0.97
N ILE A 234 -0.12 -5.52 -0.45
CA ILE A 234 -0.45 -4.72 0.74
C ILE A 234 0.11 -5.46 1.94
N SER A 235 0.95 -4.82 2.74
CA SER A 235 1.41 -5.39 4.01
C SER A 235 1.87 -4.33 5.00
N HIS A 236 1.73 -4.68 6.28
CA HIS A 236 2.33 -3.95 7.41
C HIS A 236 3.51 -4.72 8.03
N ASP A 237 3.84 -5.89 7.49
CA ASP A 237 4.94 -6.73 7.94
C ASP A 237 6.29 -6.21 7.43
N ARG A 238 7.13 -5.75 8.36
CA ARG A 238 8.44 -5.17 8.02
C ARG A 238 9.39 -6.19 7.38
N ASP A 239 9.35 -7.43 7.83
CA ASP A 239 10.24 -8.48 7.32
C ASP A 239 9.91 -8.82 5.85
N LEU A 240 8.63 -8.74 5.49
CA LEU A 240 8.19 -8.82 4.10
C LEU A 240 8.61 -7.59 3.30
N LEU A 241 8.41 -6.39 3.85
CA LEU A 241 8.73 -5.13 3.18
C LEU A 241 10.24 -4.90 3.00
N GLU A 242 11.11 -5.61 3.75
CA GLU A 242 12.56 -5.64 3.49
C GLU A 242 12.94 -6.45 2.24
N ARG A 243 12.01 -7.25 1.69
CA ARG A 243 12.24 -8.13 0.52
C ARG A 243 11.67 -7.59 -0.77
N VAL A 244 10.94 -6.48 -0.73
CA VAL A 244 10.37 -5.86 -1.93
C VAL A 244 11.39 -5.02 -2.67
N ASN A 245 11.13 -4.79 -3.96
CA ASN A 245 11.99 -3.96 -4.82
C ASN A 245 11.57 -2.48 -4.81
N VAL A 246 10.28 -2.22 -4.59
CA VAL A 246 9.69 -0.88 -4.57
C VAL A 246 8.69 -0.79 -3.42
N ILE A 247 8.72 0.32 -2.70
CA ILE A 247 7.68 0.69 -1.74
C ILE A 247 6.77 1.72 -2.40
N ALA A 248 5.48 1.41 -2.45
CA ALA A 248 4.41 2.32 -2.83
C ALA A 248 3.73 2.85 -1.55
N GLU A 249 3.93 4.11 -1.23
CA GLU A 249 3.30 4.74 -0.08
C GLU A 249 2.02 5.46 -0.51
N LEU A 250 0.88 5.02 0.04
CA LEU A 250 -0.39 5.71 -0.10
C LEU A 250 -0.69 6.45 1.20
N HIS A 251 -0.71 7.78 1.15
CA HIS A 251 -0.97 8.62 2.32
C HIS A 251 -2.10 9.61 2.02
N ALA A 252 -2.94 9.87 3.02
CA ALA A 252 -3.96 10.90 2.94
C ALA A 252 -3.42 12.24 3.44
N ASP A 253 -3.76 13.32 2.74
CA ASP A 253 -3.49 14.67 3.21
C ASP A 253 -4.50 15.11 4.28
N ARG A 254 -4.38 16.36 4.78
CA ARG A 254 -5.30 16.93 5.79
C ARG A 254 -6.75 17.05 5.30
N GLN A 255 -6.98 16.99 4.01
CA GLN A 255 -8.30 17.05 3.38
C GLN A 255 -8.88 15.64 3.14
N GLY A 256 -8.11 14.59 3.44
CA GLY A 256 -8.48 13.20 3.21
C GLY A 256 -8.22 12.72 1.79
N LEU A 257 -7.55 13.52 0.95
CA LEU A 257 -7.17 13.15 -0.39
C LEU A 257 -5.93 12.26 -0.37
N ALA A 258 -6.01 11.11 -0.99
CA ALA A 258 -4.90 10.15 -1.00
C ALA A 258 -3.91 10.43 -2.14
N HIS A 259 -2.63 10.44 -1.79
CA HIS A 259 -1.49 10.61 -2.68
C HIS A 259 -0.64 9.35 -2.68
N LEU A 260 -0.14 8.96 -3.86
CA LEU A 260 0.72 7.81 -4.02
C LEU A 260 2.14 8.25 -4.37
N ARG A 261 3.13 7.70 -3.66
CA ARG A 261 4.56 7.92 -3.92
C ARG A 261 5.26 6.58 -4.05
N LEU A 262 6.14 6.47 -5.03
CA LEU A 262 6.96 5.27 -5.24
C LEU A 262 8.39 5.55 -4.76
N PHE A 263 8.94 4.60 -4.00
CA PHE A 263 10.32 4.63 -3.52
C PHE A 263 11.02 3.36 -3.99
N GLU A 264 12.07 3.52 -4.75
CA GLU A 264 12.93 2.39 -5.14
C GLU A 264 13.66 1.83 -3.92
N GLY A 265 13.68 0.50 -3.80
CA GLY A 265 14.30 -0.23 -2.71
C GLY A 265 13.30 -0.76 -1.69
N ASN A 266 13.85 -1.28 -0.60
CA ASN A 266 13.13 -1.95 0.48
C ASN A 266 12.66 -0.98 1.58
N TYR A 267 12.08 -1.52 2.65
CA TYR A 267 11.56 -0.72 3.77
C TYR A 267 12.64 0.11 4.48
N SER A 268 13.84 -0.43 4.67
CA SER A 268 14.95 0.31 5.27
C SER A 268 15.35 1.53 4.43
N THR A 269 15.44 1.38 3.11
CA THR A 269 15.73 2.48 2.18
C THR A 269 14.63 3.55 2.21
N TYR A 270 13.37 3.12 2.18
CA TYR A 270 12.21 4.01 2.32
C TYR A 270 12.25 4.80 3.63
N ARG A 271 12.51 4.13 4.76
CA ARG A 271 12.64 4.78 6.07
C ARG A 271 13.73 5.84 6.10
N GLN A 272 14.89 5.53 5.54
CA GLN A 272 16.01 6.46 5.45
C GLN A 272 15.67 7.69 4.59
N ALA A 273 14.97 7.49 3.47
CA ALA A 273 14.49 8.58 2.62
C ALA A 273 13.53 9.50 3.39
N LEU A 274 12.55 8.93 4.09
CA LEU A 274 11.62 9.69 4.93
C LEU A 274 12.32 10.46 6.05
N GLU A 275 13.26 9.85 6.74
CA GLU A 275 14.02 10.51 7.81
C GLU A 275 14.81 11.69 7.27
N THR A 276 15.42 11.54 6.09
CA THR A 276 16.17 12.61 5.41
C THR A 276 15.23 13.76 5.02
N GLU A 277 14.07 13.46 4.41
CA GLU A 277 13.04 14.45 4.08
C GLU A 277 12.55 15.20 5.32
N GLN A 278 12.25 14.46 6.38
CA GLN A 278 11.76 15.04 7.63
C GLN A 278 12.78 15.95 8.30
N GLN A 279 14.07 15.53 8.31
CA GLN A 279 15.16 16.37 8.82
C GLN A 279 15.31 17.65 7.99
N ALA A 280 15.22 17.54 6.65
CA ALA A 280 15.26 18.70 5.76
C ALA A 280 14.07 19.66 6.01
N ALA A 281 12.86 19.15 6.15
CA ALA A 281 11.68 19.94 6.49
C ALA A 281 11.82 20.62 7.86
N GLN A 282 12.31 19.93 8.89
CA GLN A 282 12.56 20.52 10.21
C GLN A 282 13.62 21.63 10.17
N ARG A 283 14.69 21.47 9.34
CA ARG A 283 15.67 22.55 9.14
C ARG A 283 15.03 23.77 8.51
N ARG A 284 14.20 23.60 7.45
CA ARG A 284 13.47 24.71 6.81
C ARG A 284 12.58 25.44 7.80
N VAL A 285 11.82 24.73 8.66
CA VAL A 285 11.02 25.33 9.72
C VAL A 285 11.89 26.15 10.67
N SER A 286 13.03 25.60 11.10
CA SER A 286 13.95 26.32 12.01
C SER A 286 14.52 27.57 11.37
N GLU A 287 14.92 27.51 10.10
CA GLU A 287 15.42 28.66 9.34
C GLU A 287 14.34 29.74 9.15
N ALA A 288 13.13 29.34 8.75
CA ALA A 288 11.99 30.24 8.58
C ALA A 288 11.63 30.92 9.93
N LYS A 289 11.63 30.17 11.03
CA LYS A 289 11.44 30.72 12.39
C LYS A 289 12.51 31.74 12.75
N ASN A 290 13.76 31.51 12.39
CA ASN A 290 14.85 32.46 12.62
C ASN A 290 14.69 33.72 11.77
N ARG A 291 14.20 33.61 10.50
CA ARG A 291 13.88 34.76 9.66
C ARG A 291 12.75 35.62 10.25
N VAL A 292 11.68 34.98 10.73
CA VAL A 292 10.61 35.72 11.45
C VAL A 292 11.17 36.50 12.66
N ARG A 293 12.01 35.85 13.46
CA ARG A 293 12.64 36.48 14.63
C ARG A 293 13.58 37.63 14.24
N SER A 294 14.34 37.50 13.17
CA SER A 294 15.23 38.58 12.68
C SER A 294 14.43 39.75 12.11
N ALA A 295 13.39 39.49 11.31
CA ALA A 295 12.50 40.51 10.78
C ALA A 295 11.80 41.28 11.89
N HIS A 296 11.35 40.59 12.94
CA HIS A 296 10.76 41.23 14.13
C HIS A 296 11.76 42.11 14.86
N ARG A 297 12.99 41.65 15.10
CA ARG A 297 14.05 42.48 15.75
C ARG A 297 14.40 43.71 14.91
N GLU A 298 14.53 43.58 13.60
CA GLU A 298 14.76 44.72 12.68
C GLU A 298 13.61 45.70 12.74
N TRP A 299 12.37 45.22 12.84
CA TRP A 299 11.18 46.08 12.99
C TRP A 299 11.20 46.86 14.31
N VAL A 300 11.48 46.20 15.43
CA VAL A 300 11.58 46.86 16.77
C VAL A 300 12.70 47.88 16.77
N HIS A 301 13.88 47.55 16.31
CA HIS A 301 15.02 48.46 16.25
C HIS A 301 14.74 49.71 15.41
N ALA A 302 14.04 49.53 14.30
CA ALA A 302 13.66 50.66 13.48
C ALA A 302 12.59 51.56 14.10
N GLN A 303 11.66 50.99 14.85
CA GLN A 303 10.72 51.81 15.62
C GLN A 303 11.44 52.68 16.68
N GLU A 304 12.45 52.13 17.32
CA GLU A 304 13.29 52.89 18.29
C GLU A 304 14.05 54.03 17.58
N ILE A 305 14.65 53.78 16.39
CA ILE A 305 15.34 54.84 15.65
C ILE A 305 14.38 55.95 15.21
N ILE A 306 13.21 55.56 14.67
CA ILE A 306 12.19 56.52 14.23
C ILE A 306 11.70 57.36 15.42
N SER A 307 11.45 56.73 16.57
CA SER A 307 11.02 57.42 17.76
C SER A 307 12.07 58.41 18.32
N LYS A 308 13.36 58.02 18.34
CA LYS A 308 14.48 58.85 18.73
C LYS A 308 14.67 60.05 17.78
N ASN A 309 14.65 59.79 16.46
CA ASN A 309 14.78 60.87 15.48
C ASN A 309 13.60 61.84 15.50
N MET A 310 12.35 61.35 15.70
CA MET A 310 11.21 62.24 15.89
C MET A 310 11.37 63.09 17.17
N ALA A 311 11.80 62.50 18.27
CA ALA A 311 12.03 63.22 19.53
C ALA A 311 13.11 64.30 19.39
N GLN A 312 14.10 64.13 18.52
CA GLN A 312 15.16 65.09 18.27
C GLN A 312 14.69 66.23 17.38
N VAL A 313 13.90 65.96 16.32
CA VAL A 313 13.27 66.96 15.44
C VAL A 313 12.28 67.87 16.20
N TRP A 314 11.72 67.43 17.35
CA TRP A 314 10.83 68.23 18.18
C TRP A 314 11.56 69.13 19.19
N LYS A 315 12.87 68.96 19.38
CA LYS A 315 13.71 69.73 20.30
C LYS A 315 14.47 70.86 19.59
N ASP A 316 14.51 70.89 18.26
CA ASP A 316 15.23 71.90 17.53
C ASP A 316 14.36 73.16 17.29
N ASP A 317 14.81 74.29 17.79
CA ASP A 317 14.16 75.62 17.75
C ASP A 317 14.41 76.29 16.33
N GLN A 318 13.95 75.69 15.26
CA GLN A 318 14.10 76.17 13.89
C GLN A 318 12.81 76.93 13.41
N PRO A 319 12.91 77.88 12.42
CA PRO A 319 11.75 78.63 11.95
C PRO A 319 10.64 77.71 11.43
N ASP A 320 9.37 78.05 11.77
CA ASP A 320 8.16 77.24 11.61
C ASP A 320 7.98 76.61 10.21
N THR A 321 8.41 77.27 9.14
CA THR A 321 8.24 76.77 7.76
C THR A 321 9.19 75.64 7.40
N ILE A 322 10.45 75.68 7.84
CA ILE A 322 11.45 74.64 7.58
C ILE A 322 11.17 73.43 8.47
N LEU A 323 10.71 73.68 9.70
CA LEU A 323 10.32 72.63 10.64
C LEU A 323 9.10 71.85 10.14
N ALA A 324 8.11 72.53 9.50
CA ALA A 324 6.96 71.85 8.89
C ALA A 324 7.33 70.94 7.73
N LEU A 325 8.21 71.38 6.81
CA LEU A 325 8.68 70.57 5.68
C LEU A 325 9.54 69.38 6.09
N THR A 326 10.42 69.57 7.08
CA THR A 326 11.24 68.45 7.64
C THR A 326 10.40 67.43 8.39
N LYS A 327 9.36 67.89 9.13
CA LYS A 327 8.41 67.00 9.82
C LYS A 327 7.61 66.16 8.80
N ASP A 328 7.17 66.75 7.70
CA ASP A 328 6.37 66.03 6.69
C ASP A 328 7.22 65.02 5.90
N ALA A 329 8.44 65.40 5.51
CA ALA A 329 9.40 64.48 4.87
C ALA A 329 9.77 63.33 5.79
N SER A 330 9.98 63.57 7.08
CA SER A 330 10.26 62.55 8.10
C SER A 330 9.06 61.59 8.30
N ARG A 331 7.83 62.13 8.34
CA ARG A 331 6.61 61.30 8.40
C ARG A 331 6.43 60.43 7.16
N GLN A 332 6.67 60.93 5.95
CA GLN A 332 6.58 60.17 4.69
C GLN A 332 7.64 59.07 4.65
N ALA A 333 8.89 59.35 5.03
CA ALA A 333 9.95 58.36 5.10
C ALA A 333 9.64 57.26 6.11
N ALA A 334 9.13 57.61 7.29
CA ALA A 334 8.71 56.70 8.32
C ALA A 334 7.53 55.80 7.86
N ALA A 335 6.57 56.38 7.11
CA ALA A 335 5.46 55.64 6.53
C ALA A 335 5.93 54.60 5.47
N LYS A 336 6.82 55.01 4.56
CA LYS A 336 7.41 54.09 3.55
C LYS A 336 8.19 52.94 4.20
N LEU A 337 9.01 53.23 5.20
CA LEU A 337 9.75 52.22 5.96
C LEU A 337 8.84 51.25 6.71
N ARG A 338 7.71 51.76 7.24
CA ARG A 338 6.71 50.95 7.90
C ARG A 338 6.07 49.95 6.95
N VAL A 339 5.64 50.39 5.78
CA VAL A 339 5.01 49.55 4.75
C VAL A 339 5.98 48.43 4.25
N LEU A 340 7.23 48.81 3.94
CA LEU A 340 8.24 47.85 3.47
C LEU A 340 8.58 46.77 4.53
N ARG A 341 8.51 47.11 5.81
CA ARG A 341 8.85 46.21 6.90
C ARG A 341 7.69 45.33 7.33
N ILE A 342 6.47 45.83 7.26
CA ILE A 342 5.25 45.02 7.46
C ILE A 342 5.23 43.94 6.38
N GLY A 343 5.49 44.27 5.11
CA GLY A 343 5.56 43.30 4.02
C GLY A 343 6.64 42.22 4.23
N LYS A 344 7.84 42.59 4.74
CA LYS A 344 8.88 41.62 5.10
C LYS A 344 8.46 40.65 6.24
N GLN A 345 7.76 41.18 7.23
CA GLN A 345 7.28 40.38 8.34
C GLN A 345 6.17 39.43 7.93
N GLU A 346 5.23 39.90 7.11
CA GLU A 346 4.16 39.09 6.55
C GLU A 346 4.72 37.97 5.67
N GLN A 347 5.67 38.29 4.77
CA GLN A 347 6.34 37.30 3.92
C GLN A 347 7.08 36.23 4.77
N ALA A 348 7.83 36.64 5.78
CA ALA A 348 8.52 35.71 6.67
C ALA A 348 7.55 34.81 7.45
N GLN A 349 6.39 35.37 7.83
CA GLN A 349 5.33 34.61 8.51
C GLN A 349 4.69 33.58 7.58
N GLU A 350 4.45 33.96 6.33
CA GLU A 350 3.94 33.05 5.30
C GLU A 350 4.93 31.92 4.98
N GLU A 351 6.22 32.23 4.81
CA GLU A 351 7.28 31.24 4.64
C GLU A 351 7.34 30.27 5.83
N TYR A 352 7.14 30.76 7.06
CA TYR A 352 7.12 29.91 8.25
C TYR A 352 5.92 28.98 8.28
N GLN A 353 4.73 29.47 7.92
CA GLN A 353 3.52 28.65 7.83
C GLN A 353 3.68 27.55 6.75
N ASN A 354 4.15 27.92 5.56
CA ASN A 354 4.39 26.98 4.48
C ASN A 354 5.41 25.89 4.89
N ALA A 355 6.49 26.29 5.57
CA ALA A 355 7.47 25.32 6.07
C ALA A 355 6.91 24.38 7.16
N GLN A 356 5.98 24.86 8.00
CA GLN A 356 5.29 24.02 8.98
C GLN A 356 4.37 22.99 8.32
N ASP A 357 3.75 23.34 7.19
CA ASP A 357 2.84 22.46 6.48
C ASP A 357 3.60 21.32 5.74
N GLU A 358 4.88 21.54 5.42
CA GLU A 358 5.76 20.48 4.85
C GLU A 358 6.16 19.43 5.89
N VAL A 359 6.10 19.72 7.19
CA VAL A 359 6.47 18.75 8.23
C VAL A 359 5.33 17.76 8.42
N ARG A 360 5.59 16.48 8.15
CA ARG A 360 4.63 15.40 8.46
C ARG A 360 4.37 15.36 9.96
N VAL A 361 3.09 15.42 10.32
CA VAL A 361 2.66 15.18 11.69
C VAL A 361 2.81 13.68 11.96
N GLN A 362 3.73 13.30 12.85
CA GLN A 362 3.72 11.94 13.39
C GLN A 362 2.43 11.80 14.21
N GLU A 363 1.50 10.99 13.70
CA GLU A 363 0.35 10.58 14.51
C GLU A 363 0.87 9.84 15.73
N LYS A 364 0.77 10.45 16.88
CA LYS A 364 0.91 9.76 18.15
C LYS A 364 -0.33 8.89 18.30
N ILE A 365 -0.18 7.59 18.08
CA ILE A 365 -1.23 6.62 18.41
C ILE A 365 -1.40 6.67 19.93
N TYR A 366 -2.38 7.44 20.38
CA TYR A 366 -2.89 7.31 21.75
C TYR A 366 -3.81 6.09 21.74
N ALA A 367 -3.35 4.98 22.32
CA ALA A 367 -4.25 3.90 22.68
C ALA A 367 -5.19 4.46 23.78
N GLU A 368 -6.42 4.81 23.43
CA GLU A 368 -7.48 5.01 24.38
C GLU A 368 -7.80 3.66 25.01
N LEU A 369 -7.13 3.38 26.12
CA LEU A 369 -7.50 2.27 27.00
C LEU A 369 -8.87 2.64 27.61
N SER A 370 -9.90 1.89 27.25
CA SER A 370 -11.22 2.03 27.87
C SER A 370 -11.09 1.97 29.40
N GLN A 371 -11.66 2.95 30.08
CA GLN A 371 -11.65 3.10 31.53
C GLN A 371 -12.57 2.06 32.22
N GLN A 372 -12.45 0.78 31.89
CA GLN A 372 -13.05 -0.24 32.73
C GLN A 372 -12.13 -0.50 33.92
N PRO A 373 -12.62 -0.38 35.16
CA PRO A 373 -11.80 -0.66 36.35
C PRO A 373 -11.37 -2.13 36.32
N LEU A 374 -10.07 -2.34 36.18
CA LEU A 374 -9.46 -3.69 36.26
C LEU A 374 -9.63 -4.22 37.67
N PRO A 375 -9.95 -5.53 37.85
CA PRO A 375 -10.00 -6.14 39.15
C PRO A 375 -8.67 -5.99 39.88
N ALA A 376 -8.72 -5.59 41.16
CA ALA A 376 -7.54 -5.39 41.99
C ALA A 376 -6.66 -6.64 42.00
N GLY A 377 -5.38 -6.53 41.65
CA GLY A 377 -4.38 -7.59 41.73
C GLY A 377 -3.88 -8.20 40.42
N ARG A 378 -4.37 -7.76 39.24
CA ARG A 378 -3.82 -8.20 37.94
C ARG A 378 -2.81 -7.19 37.41
N LYS A 379 -1.53 -7.58 37.33
CA LYS A 379 -0.51 -6.83 36.54
C LYS A 379 -0.82 -7.03 35.06
N VAL A 380 -1.15 -5.94 34.33
CA VAL A 380 -1.52 -5.99 32.91
C VAL A 380 -0.36 -5.60 32.01
N LEU A 381 0.59 -4.82 32.48
CA LEU A 381 1.79 -4.44 31.74
C LEU A 381 2.94 -4.09 32.68
N GLU A 382 4.11 -4.63 32.41
CA GLU A 382 5.35 -4.21 33.08
C GLU A 382 6.29 -3.64 32.02
N LEU A 383 6.43 -2.29 32.01
CA LEU A 383 7.35 -1.60 31.09
C LEU A 383 8.74 -1.57 31.73
N HIS A 384 9.66 -2.39 31.23
CA HIS A 384 11.08 -2.21 31.51
C HIS A 384 11.65 -1.15 30.53
N ARG A 385 12.31 -0.14 31.09
CA ARG A 385 13.10 0.82 30.30
C ARG A 385 14.19 0.05 29.55
N VAL A 386 14.13 0.12 28.22
CA VAL A 386 15.25 -0.18 27.31
C VAL A 386 15.96 1.12 27.01
#